data_67a0c443110595b17d87916e82597b52
#
_entry.id   67a0c443110595b17d87916e82597b52
#
_cell.length_a   1.000
_cell.length_b   1.000
_cell.length_c   1.000
_cell.angle_alpha   90.00
_cell.angle_beta   90.00
_cell.angle_gamma   90.00
#
_symmetry.space_group_name_H-M   'P 1'
#
loop_
_entity.id
_entity.type
_entity.pdbx_description
1 polymer ?
#
loop_
_entity_poly.entity_id
_entity_poly.type
_entity_poly.pdbx_seq_one_letter_code
_entity_poly.pdbx_strand_id
1 'polypeptide(L)'
;MKTNLKNAGIISLLAISLAVSGCSTGKQDDKEAVASMGASTVQSQQSSESQSITASQNSSGNPQNSVSKEDKTDSVVIDNFGVTTTYDKAPERVVPLSYDAAQILVALGLEDKIVGIATAEGSYKDCLPEYQEKLSKLKVIVEGTPTFEVLLSEKPDFVYATVYTFGKYGVAPVEDFQKEKINFYCINGTFSKEAKFSDIYKDIEDLGKIFRKEAEATKLIDSLKSREEALRANVKQTDVKVMAFDSGDKAVLTSGKGIEDEMIKLAGGNNIFEDLDNAFEEVSFEEAAKRNPDIIIIHSYDVGDTNGTTEEKIESLKKNPALENVTAIKNDNFVVVKLVEVFPGLQIFDAAERLNKKITELAK
;
A
#
# COMPACT_ATOMS: atom_id res chain seq x y z
N MET A 1 -11.78 -41.86 34.55
CA MET A 1 -10.61 -41.36 35.32
C MET A 1 -10.20 -40.02 34.72
N LYS A 2 -10.36 -38.98 35.50
CA LYS A 2 -10.14 -37.57 35.13
C LYS A 2 -8.62 -37.28 35.10
N THR A 3 -8.15 -36.46 34.15
CA THR A 3 -7.15 -35.46 34.45
C THR A 3 -7.17 -34.34 33.39
N ASN A 4 -7.57 -33.18 33.86
CA ASN A 4 -7.41 -31.86 33.21
C ASN A 4 -5.94 -31.43 33.32
N LEU A 5 -5.41 -30.81 32.25
CA LEU A 5 -4.33 -29.84 32.42
C LEU A 5 -4.66 -28.60 31.56
N LYS A 6 -5.05 -27.53 32.27
CA LYS A 6 -5.06 -26.17 31.78
C LYS A 6 -3.66 -25.60 31.97
N ASN A 7 -3.07 -25.04 30.95
CA ASN A 7 -1.98 -24.06 31.11
C ASN A 7 -2.36 -22.81 30.36
N ALA A 8 -2.78 -21.81 31.15
CA ALA A 8 -2.90 -20.43 30.73
C ALA A 8 -1.54 -19.76 30.94
N GLY A 9 -0.96 -19.30 29.85
CA GLY A 9 0.22 -18.42 29.90
C GLY A 9 -0.23 -16.97 29.84
N ILE A 10 -0.17 -16.30 31.00
CA ILE A 10 -0.40 -14.86 31.15
C ILE A 10 0.89 -14.15 30.71
N ILE A 11 0.85 -13.36 29.66
CA ILE A 11 1.91 -12.39 29.34
C ILE A 11 1.46 -11.05 29.90
N SER A 12 2.12 -10.66 31.02
CA SER A 12 1.96 -9.34 31.64
C SER A 12 2.62 -8.27 30.79
N LEU A 13 1.85 -7.31 30.31
CA LEU A 13 2.37 -6.01 29.88
C LEU A 13 2.75 -5.19 31.13
N LEU A 14 4.02 -4.88 31.24
CA LEU A 14 4.56 -3.96 32.26
C LEU A 14 4.27 -2.52 31.81
N ALA A 15 3.27 -1.90 32.41
CA ALA A 15 3.08 -0.45 32.34
C ALA A 15 4.04 0.21 33.33
N ILE A 16 5.04 0.92 32.85
CA ILE A 16 5.91 1.77 33.66
C ILE A 16 5.28 3.15 33.80
N SER A 17 4.61 3.39 34.90
CA SER A 17 4.18 4.71 35.32
C SER A 17 5.32 5.40 36.09
N LEU A 18 5.92 6.42 35.47
CA LEU A 18 6.82 7.34 36.18
C LEU A 18 6.02 8.57 36.62
N ALA A 19 5.71 8.62 37.90
CA ALA A 19 5.29 9.84 38.56
C ALA A 19 6.53 10.65 38.93
N VAL A 20 6.65 11.87 38.37
CA VAL A 20 7.59 12.87 38.90
C VAL A 20 6.79 14.14 39.17
N SER A 21 6.62 14.47 40.43
CA SER A 21 6.21 15.78 40.92
C SER A 21 7.41 16.72 40.90
N GLY A 22 7.24 17.93 40.38
CA GLY A 22 8.25 18.98 40.52
C GLY A 22 7.83 20.25 39.75
N CYS A 23 7.34 21.25 40.45
CA CYS A 23 7.10 22.62 40.00
C CYS A 23 8.34 23.30 39.43
N SER A 24 8.23 24.01 38.30
CA SER A 24 8.67 25.41 38.18
C SER A 24 8.53 25.92 36.72
N THR A 25 7.76 26.94 36.55
CA THR A 25 7.74 28.08 35.61
C THR A 25 8.73 28.07 34.43
N GLY A 26 8.18 28.19 33.20
CA GLY A 26 8.92 28.59 32.01
C GLY A 26 8.16 28.25 30.75
N LYS A 27 7.53 29.26 30.11
CA LYS A 27 6.95 29.17 28.78
C LYS A 27 8.02 28.82 27.77
N GLN A 28 7.80 27.80 26.96
CA GLN A 28 8.19 27.82 25.54
C GLN A 28 7.45 26.71 24.80
N ASP A 29 6.88 27.11 23.67
CA ASP A 29 6.14 26.27 22.74
C ASP A 29 7.02 25.15 22.15
N ASP A 30 6.57 23.90 22.25
CA ASP A 30 7.04 22.81 21.41
C ASP A 30 5.83 21.99 20.90
N LYS A 31 5.22 22.56 19.87
CA LYS A 31 4.47 21.78 18.88
C LYS A 31 5.38 21.61 17.69
N GLU A 32 5.99 20.45 17.55
CA GLU A 32 6.53 19.94 16.27
C GLU A 32 7.20 18.61 16.50
N ALA A 33 6.56 17.55 16.11
CA ALA A 33 7.25 16.31 15.72
C ALA A 33 6.30 15.28 15.13
N VAL A 34 5.62 15.57 14.04
CA VAL A 34 5.24 14.60 13.00
C VAL A 34 4.87 15.40 11.76
N ALA A 35 5.83 15.89 11.01
CA ALA A 35 5.69 16.22 9.58
C ALA A 35 6.94 16.97 9.13
N SER A 36 7.91 16.29 8.62
CA SER A 36 8.89 16.89 7.68
C SER A 36 9.85 15.80 7.19
N MET A 37 9.48 15.10 6.13
CA MET A 37 10.44 14.65 5.13
C MET A 37 10.00 15.27 3.82
N GLY A 38 10.27 16.57 3.69
CA GLY A 38 10.07 17.37 2.49
C GLY A 38 11.40 17.65 1.82
N ALA A 39 11.43 17.39 0.56
CA ALA A 39 12.30 17.85 -0.49
C ALA A 39 13.35 18.94 -0.14
N SER A 40 14.62 18.58 -0.18
CA SER A 40 15.73 19.53 -0.35
C SER A 40 15.85 19.90 -1.82
N THR A 41 15.47 21.11 -2.15
CA THR A 41 15.67 21.73 -3.46
C THR A 41 17.16 22.00 -3.69
N VAL A 42 17.78 21.28 -4.62
CA VAL A 42 19.09 21.62 -5.14
C VAL A 42 18.89 22.51 -6.37
N GLN A 43 19.21 23.78 -6.23
CA GLN A 43 19.37 24.71 -7.35
C GLN A 43 20.59 24.35 -8.17
N SER A 44 20.38 23.88 -9.39
CA SER A 44 21.43 23.78 -10.39
C SER A 44 21.63 25.11 -11.09
N GLN A 45 22.81 25.72 -10.93
CA GLN A 45 23.25 26.82 -11.75
C GLN A 45 23.69 26.27 -13.13
N GLN A 46 23.08 26.84 -14.16
CA GLN A 46 23.49 26.72 -15.55
C GLN A 46 24.75 27.59 -15.78
N SER A 47 25.77 27.01 -16.33
CA SER A 47 26.79 27.77 -17.10
C SER A 47 27.03 27.06 -18.42
N SER A 48 26.66 27.76 -19.47
CA SER A 48 26.91 27.47 -20.87
C SER A 48 28.35 27.80 -21.24
N GLU A 49 29.06 26.88 -21.90
CA GLU A 49 30.11 27.26 -22.83
C GLU A 49 30.19 26.28 -24.01
N SER A 50 29.90 26.82 -25.19
CA SER A 50 30.09 26.18 -26.48
C SER A 50 31.53 26.34 -26.93
N GLN A 51 32.16 25.25 -27.36
CA GLN A 51 33.27 25.36 -28.32
C GLN A 51 33.26 24.20 -29.30
N SER A 52 33.06 24.58 -30.56
CA SER A 52 33.26 23.81 -31.78
C SER A 52 34.75 23.63 -32.10
N ILE A 53 35.19 22.44 -32.47
CA ILE A 53 36.40 22.24 -33.31
C ILE A 53 36.18 21.10 -34.30
N THR A 54 36.57 21.40 -35.48
CA THR A 54 36.51 20.86 -36.81
C THR A 54 37.15 19.48 -37.02
N ALA A 55 36.65 18.79 -38.02
CA ALA A 55 37.11 17.52 -38.57
C ALA A 55 38.54 17.54 -39.12
N SER A 56 39.25 16.42 -39.07
CA SER A 56 40.26 16.01 -40.06
C SER A 56 40.24 14.49 -40.22
N GLN A 57 40.04 14.08 -41.46
CA GLN A 57 40.21 12.72 -41.98
C GLN A 57 41.69 12.34 -42.01
N ASN A 58 42.05 11.10 -41.68
CA ASN A 58 42.90 10.30 -42.58
C ASN A 58 42.93 8.80 -42.25
N SER A 59 43.00 8.08 -43.28
CA SER A 59 42.86 6.70 -43.66
C SER A 59 43.86 5.68 -43.06
N SER A 60 43.40 4.42 -43.16
CA SER A 60 44.11 3.17 -43.42
C SER A 60 44.61 2.34 -42.22
N GLY A 61 44.07 1.14 -42.10
CA GLY A 61 44.71 0.05 -41.38
C GLY A 61 43.70 -0.96 -40.81
N ASN A 62 43.30 -1.96 -41.63
CA ASN A 62 42.57 -3.13 -41.12
C ASN A 62 43.53 -4.07 -40.38
N PRO A 63 43.21 -4.55 -39.18
CA PRO A 63 43.22 -5.96 -38.95
C PRO A 63 41.90 -6.45 -38.32
N GLN A 64 41.41 -7.52 -38.89
CA GLN A 64 40.37 -8.37 -38.32
C GLN A 64 40.62 -8.59 -36.83
N ASN A 65 39.75 -8.04 -36.03
CA ASN A 65 39.58 -8.47 -34.64
C ASN A 65 38.13 -8.96 -34.50
N SER A 66 38.03 -10.22 -34.20
CA SER A 66 36.77 -10.86 -33.85
C SER A 66 36.16 -10.13 -32.67
N VAL A 67 35.19 -9.26 -32.95
CA VAL A 67 34.33 -8.68 -31.93
C VAL A 67 33.46 -9.82 -31.44
N SER A 68 33.81 -10.35 -30.28
CA SER A 68 32.84 -11.07 -29.44
C SER A 68 31.61 -10.17 -29.33
N LYS A 69 30.43 -10.68 -29.71
CA LYS A 69 29.16 -10.07 -29.37
C LYS A 69 29.15 -9.94 -27.84
N GLU A 70 29.44 -8.78 -27.33
CA GLU A 70 28.97 -8.39 -26.01
C GLU A 70 27.44 -8.46 -26.11
N ASP A 71 26.85 -9.41 -25.42
CA ASP A 71 25.44 -9.36 -25.09
C ASP A 71 25.22 -8.02 -24.41
N LYS A 72 24.60 -7.07 -25.12
CA LYS A 72 24.02 -5.91 -24.48
C LYS A 72 22.96 -6.44 -23.54
N THR A 73 23.31 -6.61 -22.27
CA THR A 73 22.33 -6.79 -21.22
C THR A 73 21.50 -5.51 -21.24
N ASP A 74 20.22 -5.60 -21.62
CA ASP A 74 19.27 -4.50 -21.54
C ASP A 74 19.03 -4.20 -20.07
N SER A 75 19.93 -3.38 -19.49
CA SER A 75 19.80 -2.89 -18.13
C SER A 75 18.53 -2.04 -18.02
N VAL A 76 17.72 -2.29 -17.01
CA VAL A 76 16.53 -1.51 -16.69
C VAL A 76 16.82 -0.59 -15.53
N VAL A 77 16.51 0.68 -15.68
CA VAL A 77 16.65 1.69 -14.63
C VAL A 77 15.27 2.09 -14.13
N ILE A 78 15.07 1.99 -12.83
CA ILE A 78 13.79 2.33 -12.17
C ILE A 78 14.05 3.34 -11.06
N ASP A 79 13.28 4.42 -11.09
CA ASP A 79 13.20 5.39 -10.01
C ASP A 79 11.95 5.08 -9.16
N ASN A 80 12.16 4.70 -7.90
CA ASN A 80 11.08 4.39 -6.98
C ASN A 80 11.46 4.80 -5.56
N PHE A 81 10.56 5.43 -4.84
CA PHE A 81 10.72 5.87 -3.46
C PHE A 81 12.02 6.65 -3.19
N GLY A 82 12.40 7.54 -4.13
CA GLY A 82 13.60 8.37 -4.04
C GLY A 82 14.92 7.63 -4.28
N VAL A 83 14.87 6.38 -4.73
CA VAL A 83 16.05 5.57 -5.08
C VAL A 83 16.01 5.19 -6.55
N THR A 84 17.11 5.46 -7.26
CA THR A 84 17.34 4.97 -8.62
C THR A 84 18.08 3.63 -8.57
N THR A 85 17.44 2.57 -9.07
CA THR A 85 18.01 1.22 -9.10
C THR A 85 18.22 0.76 -10.54
N THR A 86 19.41 0.20 -10.84
CA THR A 86 19.70 -0.44 -12.12
C THR A 86 19.64 -1.95 -11.99
N TYR A 87 18.82 -2.59 -12.82
CA TYR A 87 18.64 -4.04 -12.89
C TYR A 87 19.30 -4.58 -14.15
N ASP A 88 20.53 -5.10 -14.03
CA ASP A 88 21.24 -5.78 -15.12
C ASP A 88 20.62 -7.14 -15.44
N LYS A 89 19.95 -7.75 -14.47
CA LYS A 89 19.19 -8.99 -14.57
C LYS A 89 17.94 -8.93 -13.69
N ALA A 90 16.95 -9.76 -14.01
CA ALA A 90 15.77 -9.94 -13.18
C ALA A 90 16.15 -10.51 -11.80
N PRO A 91 15.51 -10.06 -10.71
CA PRO A 91 15.65 -10.68 -9.39
C PRO A 91 15.20 -12.14 -9.40
N GLU A 92 15.83 -12.95 -8.54
CA GLU A 92 15.58 -14.40 -8.46
C GLU A 92 14.99 -14.84 -7.12
N ARG A 93 15.11 -13.99 -6.09
CA ARG A 93 14.70 -14.32 -4.72
C ARG A 93 13.84 -13.20 -4.15
N VAL A 94 12.56 -13.27 -4.44
CA VAL A 94 11.58 -12.20 -4.15
C VAL A 94 10.84 -12.51 -2.86
N VAL A 95 10.69 -11.51 -2.01
CA VAL A 95 9.82 -11.55 -0.83
C VAL A 95 8.82 -10.40 -0.90
N PRO A 96 7.56 -10.65 -1.26
CA PRO A 96 6.46 -9.73 -1.03
C PRO A 96 6.08 -9.73 0.46
N LEU A 97 5.71 -8.56 1.01
CA LEU A 97 5.39 -8.43 2.42
C LEU A 97 3.87 -8.28 2.68
N SER A 98 3.06 -8.70 1.72
CA SER A 98 1.59 -8.79 1.85
C SER A 98 1.02 -9.66 0.73
N TYR A 99 -0.24 -10.09 0.89
CA TYR A 99 -0.91 -10.90 -0.13
C TYR A 99 -1.30 -10.09 -1.39
N ASP A 100 -1.65 -8.80 -1.27
CA ASP A 100 -1.90 -7.92 -2.40
C ASP A 100 -0.65 -7.75 -3.28
N ALA A 101 0.52 -7.52 -2.65
CA ALA A 101 1.82 -7.49 -3.34
C ALA A 101 2.14 -8.84 -4.01
N ALA A 102 1.95 -9.96 -3.30
CA ALA A 102 2.17 -11.30 -3.86
C ALA A 102 1.24 -11.59 -5.03
N GLN A 103 -0.01 -11.14 -4.97
CA GLN A 103 -1.00 -11.34 -6.03
C GLN A 103 -0.58 -10.70 -7.34
N ILE A 104 -0.02 -9.48 -7.33
CA ILE A 104 0.51 -8.81 -8.53
C ILE A 104 1.67 -9.64 -9.12
N LEU A 105 2.59 -10.11 -8.29
CA LEU A 105 3.71 -10.96 -8.75
C LEU A 105 3.20 -12.26 -9.38
N VAL A 106 2.22 -12.91 -8.76
CA VAL A 106 1.59 -14.13 -9.30
C VAL A 106 0.84 -13.86 -10.60
N ALA A 107 0.18 -12.71 -10.72
CA ALA A 107 -0.49 -12.29 -11.96
C ALA A 107 0.50 -12.06 -13.11
N LEU A 108 1.74 -11.67 -12.80
CA LEU A 108 2.85 -11.56 -13.75
C LEU A 108 3.55 -12.91 -14.03
N GLY A 109 3.12 -14.01 -13.40
CA GLY A 109 3.72 -15.35 -13.56
C GLY A 109 5.07 -15.47 -12.88
N LEU A 110 5.24 -14.86 -11.72
CA LEU A 110 6.50 -14.82 -10.96
C LEU A 110 6.46 -15.67 -9.68
N GLU A 111 5.48 -16.55 -9.52
CA GLU A 111 5.34 -17.37 -8.32
C GLU A 111 6.59 -18.20 -8.00
N ASP A 112 7.32 -18.66 -9.01
CA ASP A 112 8.56 -19.45 -8.84
C ASP A 112 9.73 -18.60 -8.31
N LYS A 113 9.66 -17.28 -8.39
CA LYS A 113 10.65 -16.35 -7.82
C LYS A 113 10.40 -16.03 -6.36
N ILE A 114 9.19 -16.25 -5.85
CA ILE A 114 8.80 -15.94 -4.48
C ILE A 114 9.39 -17.00 -3.55
N VAL A 115 10.37 -16.62 -2.74
CA VAL A 115 11.03 -17.53 -1.79
C VAL A 115 10.34 -17.57 -0.43
N GLY A 116 9.45 -16.62 -0.17
CA GLY A 116 8.64 -16.54 1.03
C GLY A 116 7.74 -15.30 1.00
N ILE A 117 6.71 -15.29 1.81
CA ILE A 117 5.79 -14.17 1.98
C ILE A 117 5.60 -13.87 3.47
N ALA A 118 5.59 -12.61 3.85
CA ALA A 118 5.05 -12.19 5.14
C ALA A 118 3.58 -11.81 4.96
N THR A 119 2.76 -12.21 5.90
CA THR A 119 1.32 -11.96 5.86
C THR A 119 0.98 -10.89 6.89
N ALA A 120 1.47 -9.66 6.65
CA ALA A 120 1.25 -8.56 7.58
C ALA A 120 -0.24 -8.38 7.87
N GLU A 121 -1.07 -8.56 6.85
CA GLU A 121 -2.52 -8.41 6.93
C GLU A 121 -3.19 -9.26 5.85
N GLY A 122 -4.34 -9.88 6.19
CA GLY A 122 -5.15 -10.64 5.26
C GLY A 122 -4.70 -12.10 5.03
N SER A 123 -5.37 -12.74 4.12
CA SER A 123 -5.20 -14.15 3.75
C SER A 123 -5.20 -14.31 2.23
N TYR A 124 -4.56 -15.38 1.71
CA TYR A 124 -4.69 -15.71 0.29
C TYR A 124 -6.15 -15.89 -0.16
N LYS A 125 -7.07 -16.21 0.78
CA LYS A 125 -8.51 -16.33 0.52
C LYS A 125 -9.19 -15.00 0.22
N ASP A 126 -8.55 -13.90 0.58
CA ASP A 126 -9.04 -12.54 0.29
C ASP A 126 -8.64 -12.06 -1.10
N CYS A 127 -7.67 -12.74 -1.71
CA CYS A 127 -7.22 -12.46 -3.07
C CYS A 127 -8.22 -12.93 -4.14
N LEU A 128 -8.03 -12.48 -5.38
CA LEU A 128 -8.85 -12.90 -6.52
C LEU A 128 -8.80 -14.43 -6.69
N PRO A 129 -9.96 -15.07 -6.94
CA PRO A 129 -10.08 -16.54 -6.96
C PRO A 129 -9.08 -17.25 -7.88
N GLU A 130 -8.76 -16.64 -9.03
CA GLU A 130 -7.83 -17.19 -10.01
C GLU A 130 -6.38 -17.30 -9.51
N TYR A 131 -6.01 -16.55 -8.47
CA TYR A 131 -4.67 -16.58 -7.90
C TYR A 131 -4.57 -17.35 -6.58
N GLN A 132 -5.70 -17.64 -5.92
CA GLN A 132 -5.72 -18.24 -4.59
C GLN A 132 -4.96 -19.58 -4.51
N GLU A 133 -5.10 -20.46 -5.51
CA GLU A 133 -4.40 -21.75 -5.54
C GLU A 133 -2.88 -21.57 -5.53
N LYS A 134 -2.35 -20.63 -6.32
CA LYS A 134 -0.91 -20.34 -6.36
C LYS A 134 -0.44 -19.68 -5.06
N LEU A 135 -1.18 -18.70 -4.58
CA LEU A 135 -0.88 -17.98 -3.34
C LEU A 135 -0.88 -18.91 -2.11
N SER A 136 -1.79 -19.88 -2.05
CA SER A 136 -1.88 -20.84 -0.95
C SER A 136 -0.66 -21.76 -0.83
N LYS A 137 0.12 -21.89 -1.89
CA LYS A 137 1.34 -22.73 -1.93
C LYS A 137 2.60 -21.96 -1.53
N LEU A 138 2.52 -20.64 -1.39
CA LEU A 138 3.67 -19.84 -0.99
C LEU A 138 4.09 -20.16 0.45
N LYS A 139 5.39 -20.16 0.69
CA LYS A 139 5.95 -20.33 2.04
C LYS A 139 5.67 -19.06 2.86
N VAL A 140 4.85 -19.15 3.88
CA VAL A 140 4.70 -18.06 4.86
C VAL A 140 5.92 -18.07 5.78
N ILE A 141 6.68 -16.98 5.81
CA ILE A 141 7.88 -16.82 6.66
C ILE A 141 7.51 -16.30 8.05
N VAL A 142 6.45 -15.49 8.12
CA VAL A 142 5.88 -14.99 9.37
C VAL A 142 4.43 -14.54 9.14
N GLU A 143 3.57 -14.77 10.13
CA GLU A 143 2.27 -14.12 10.23
C GLU A 143 2.49 -12.76 10.90
N GLY A 144 2.14 -11.67 10.21
CA GLY A 144 2.43 -10.31 10.62
C GLY A 144 3.68 -9.71 9.95
N THR A 145 4.12 -8.55 10.44
CA THR A 145 5.30 -7.85 9.93
C THR A 145 6.58 -8.55 10.38
N PRO A 146 7.49 -8.94 9.46
CA PRO A 146 8.74 -9.59 9.81
C PRO A 146 9.70 -8.62 10.49
N THR A 147 10.59 -9.15 11.33
CA THR A 147 11.82 -8.41 11.66
C THR A 147 12.78 -8.47 10.47
N PHE A 148 13.74 -7.52 10.43
CA PHE A 148 14.72 -7.51 9.34
C PHE A 148 15.57 -8.80 9.30
N GLU A 149 15.91 -9.37 10.48
CA GLU A 149 16.65 -10.63 10.60
C GLU A 149 15.86 -11.82 10.00
N VAL A 150 14.55 -11.88 10.26
CA VAL A 150 13.67 -12.90 9.66
C VAL A 150 13.66 -12.76 8.15
N LEU A 151 13.55 -11.55 7.61
CA LEU A 151 13.62 -11.28 6.18
C LEU A 151 14.97 -11.71 5.60
N LEU A 152 16.09 -11.34 6.23
CA LEU A 152 17.45 -11.71 5.81
C LEU A 152 17.69 -13.22 5.79
N SER A 153 17.02 -13.99 6.67
CA SER A 153 17.16 -15.45 6.70
C SER A 153 16.71 -16.12 5.40
N GLU A 154 15.79 -15.50 4.66
CA GLU A 154 15.33 -15.96 3.35
C GLU A 154 16.30 -15.58 2.22
N LYS A 155 17.32 -14.77 2.49
CA LYS A 155 18.33 -14.29 1.51
C LYS A 155 17.65 -13.69 0.26
N PRO A 156 16.74 -12.72 0.41
CA PRO A 156 16.11 -12.10 -0.73
C PRO A 156 17.11 -11.24 -1.51
N ASP A 157 16.90 -11.11 -2.80
CA ASP A 157 17.55 -10.10 -3.64
C ASP A 157 16.58 -8.97 -4.05
N PHE A 158 15.28 -9.16 -3.74
CA PHE A 158 14.24 -8.18 -4.02
C PHE A 158 13.09 -8.27 -2.99
N VAL A 159 12.63 -7.11 -2.54
CA VAL A 159 11.47 -6.96 -1.65
C VAL A 159 10.43 -6.06 -2.30
N TYR A 160 9.16 -6.48 -2.29
CA TYR A 160 8.02 -5.70 -2.78
C TYR A 160 7.04 -5.45 -1.65
N ALA A 161 6.84 -4.18 -1.29
CA ALA A 161 6.10 -3.83 -0.08
C ALA A 161 5.56 -2.40 -0.08
N THR A 162 4.70 -2.10 0.89
CA THR A 162 4.17 -0.76 1.15
C THR A 162 5.21 0.17 1.81
N VAL A 163 4.95 1.48 1.82
CA VAL A 163 5.78 2.49 2.48
C VAL A 163 6.02 2.21 3.97
N TYR A 164 5.07 1.57 4.63
CA TYR A 164 5.17 1.23 6.06
C TYR A 164 6.30 0.25 6.36
N THR A 165 6.80 -0.47 5.36
CA THR A 165 7.95 -1.37 5.48
C THR A 165 9.27 -0.61 5.64
N PHE A 166 9.41 0.53 4.91
CA PHE A 166 10.67 1.24 4.73
C PHE A 166 10.77 2.43 5.68
N GLY A 167 11.20 2.19 6.92
CA GLY A 167 11.36 3.25 7.90
C GLY A 167 11.73 2.74 9.29
N LYS A 168 11.93 3.66 10.19
CA LYS A 168 12.36 3.36 11.57
C LYS A 168 11.40 2.43 12.32
N TYR A 169 10.11 2.52 12.03
CA TYR A 169 9.05 1.75 12.70
C TYR A 169 8.51 0.60 11.84
N GLY A 170 9.06 0.43 10.64
CA GLY A 170 8.76 -0.68 9.74
C GLY A 170 9.72 -1.86 9.93
N VAL A 171 9.98 -2.58 8.85
CA VAL A 171 10.93 -3.71 8.84
C VAL A 171 12.36 -3.20 9.00
N ALA A 172 12.77 -2.22 8.17
CA ALA A 172 14.06 -1.54 8.28
C ALA A 172 14.07 -0.23 7.45
N PRO A 173 14.97 0.71 7.75
CA PRO A 173 15.25 1.85 6.88
C PRO A 173 15.81 1.41 5.53
N VAL A 174 15.60 2.23 4.48
CA VAL A 174 16.09 1.99 3.11
C VAL A 174 17.59 1.69 3.07
N GLU A 175 18.38 2.42 3.88
CA GLU A 175 19.84 2.28 3.93
C GLU A 175 20.28 0.89 4.37
N ASP A 176 19.49 0.20 5.18
CA ASP A 176 19.81 -1.16 5.63
C ASP A 176 19.57 -2.18 4.50
N PHE A 177 18.51 -2.04 3.71
CA PHE A 177 18.32 -2.82 2.49
C PHE A 177 19.49 -2.63 1.51
N GLN A 178 19.94 -1.38 1.32
CA GLN A 178 21.07 -1.07 0.44
C GLN A 178 22.39 -1.69 0.93
N LYS A 179 22.67 -1.66 2.25
CA LYS A 179 23.87 -2.29 2.84
C LYS A 179 23.90 -3.81 2.58
N GLU A 180 22.74 -4.46 2.70
CA GLU A 180 22.60 -5.90 2.45
C GLU A 180 22.47 -6.23 0.95
N LYS A 181 22.50 -5.22 0.07
CA LYS A 181 22.36 -5.36 -1.39
C LYS A 181 21.03 -5.99 -1.80
N ILE A 182 19.99 -5.71 -1.05
CA ILE A 182 18.64 -6.11 -1.36
C ILE A 182 17.96 -4.97 -2.12
N ASN A 183 17.59 -5.20 -3.36
CA ASN A 183 16.76 -4.27 -4.10
C ASN A 183 15.35 -4.29 -3.53
N PHE A 184 14.66 -3.18 -3.65
CA PHE A 184 13.26 -3.11 -3.22
C PHE A 184 12.43 -2.29 -4.20
N TYR A 185 11.14 -2.49 -4.13
CA TYR A 185 10.15 -1.65 -4.79
C TYR A 185 9.05 -1.31 -3.79
N CYS A 186 8.88 -0.02 -3.53
CA CYS A 186 7.82 0.49 -2.69
C CYS A 186 6.57 0.74 -3.53
N ILE A 187 5.43 0.23 -3.13
CA ILE A 187 4.14 0.40 -3.81
C ILE A 187 3.81 1.90 -3.91
N ASN A 188 3.76 2.45 -5.12
CA ASN A 188 3.63 3.90 -5.36
C ASN A 188 2.41 4.52 -4.69
N GLY A 189 1.26 3.89 -4.79
CA GLY A 189 0.02 4.39 -4.19
C GLY A 189 0.02 4.44 -2.66
N THR A 190 1.04 3.90 -1.98
CA THR A 190 1.14 3.94 -0.51
C THR A 190 1.94 5.12 0.00
N PHE A 191 2.73 5.80 -0.84
CA PHE A 191 3.52 6.99 -0.47
C PHE A 191 3.18 8.24 -1.30
N SER A 192 2.39 8.09 -2.35
CA SER A 192 1.85 9.20 -3.12
C SER A 192 0.85 10.00 -2.27
N LYS A 193 1.02 11.32 -2.21
CA LYS A 193 0.08 12.20 -1.48
C LYS A 193 -1.32 12.22 -2.11
N GLU A 194 -1.40 11.99 -3.41
CA GLU A 194 -2.63 11.92 -4.18
C GLU A 194 -2.59 10.64 -5.01
N ALA A 195 -2.64 9.49 -4.32
CA ALA A 195 -2.60 8.19 -4.96
C ALA A 195 -3.77 8.01 -5.93
N LYS A 196 -3.45 7.47 -7.12
CA LYS A 196 -4.38 7.25 -8.23
C LYS A 196 -4.26 5.84 -8.78
N PHE A 197 -5.26 5.39 -9.53
CA PHE A 197 -5.16 4.09 -10.22
C PHE A 197 -3.96 4.00 -11.17
N SER A 198 -3.48 5.15 -11.71
CA SER A 198 -2.25 5.20 -12.50
C SER A 198 -1.01 4.75 -11.73
N ASP A 199 -0.99 4.86 -10.39
CA ASP A 199 0.11 4.36 -9.57
C ASP A 199 0.15 2.83 -9.57
N ILE A 200 -1.02 2.17 -9.55
CA ILE A 200 -1.13 0.71 -9.71
C ILE A 200 -0.60 0.27 -11.07
N TYR A 201 -0.98 1.00 -12.14
CA TYR A 201 -0.50 0.69 -13.49
C TYR A 201 1.00 0.87 -13.61
N LYS A 202 1.54 1.91 -12.97
CA LYS A 202 2.99 2.14 -12.91
C LYS A 202 3.72 1.02 -12.16
N ASP A 203 3.21 0.57 -11.03
CA ASP A 203 3.78 -0.54 -10.27
C ASP A 203 3.86 -1.81 -11.14
N ILE A 204 2.78 -2.16 -11.82
CA ILE A 204 2.73 -3.32 -12.70
C ILE A 204 3.68 -3.17 -13.89
N GLU A 205 3.76 -1.96 -14.50
CA GLU A 205 4.68 -1.67 -15.60
C GLU A 205 6.13 -1.79 -15.17
N ASP A 206 6.49 -1.19 -14.04
CA ASP A 206 7.86 -1.22 -13.51
C ASP A 206 8.28 -2.64 -13.13
N LEU A 207 7.40 -3.39 -12.44
CA LEU A 207 7.62 -4.81 -12.14
C LEU A 207 7.77 -5.63 -13.42
N GLY A 208 6.95 -5.37 -14.44
CA GLY A 208 7.09 -5.97 -15.76
C GLY A 208 8.48 -5.75 -16.36
N LYS A 209 9.02 -4.53 -16.30
CA LYS A 209 10.37 -4.18 -16.76
C LYS A 209 11.46 -4.87 -15.90
N ILE A 210 11.35 -4.78 -14.57
CA ILE A 210 12.31 -5.39 -13.62
C ILE A 210 12.46 -6.88 -13.88
N PHE A 211 11.35 -7.57 -14.06
CA PHE A 211 11.29 -9.04 -14.20
C PHE A 211 11.28 -9.54 -15.66
N ARG A 212 11.37 -8.62 -16.65
CA ARG A 212 11.32 -8.97 -18.08
C ARG A 212 10.00 -9.67 -18.44
N LYS A 213 8.89 -9.11 -17.93
CA LYS A 213 7.50 -9.58 -18.07
C LYS A 213 6.59 -8.49 -18.65
N GLU A 214 7.12 -7.68 -19.56
CA GLU A 214 6.42 -6.51 -20.13
C GLU A 214 5.12 -6.90 -20.85
N ALA A 215 5.09 -8.06 -21.49
CA ALA A 215 3.89 -8.53 -22.19
C ALA A 215 2.77 -8.91 -21.21
N GLU A 216 3.10 -9.62 -20.12
CA GLU A 216 2.17 -9.95 -19.04
C GLU A 216 1.69 -8.69 -18.32
N ALA A 217 2.61 -7.76 -18.06
CA ALA A 217 2.28 -6.47 -17.44
C ALA A 217 1.32 -5.65 -18.29
N THR A 218 1.59 -5.51 -19.59
CA THR A 218 0.70 -4.80 -20.52
C THR A 218 -0.71 -5.41 -20.51
N LYS A 219 -0.80 -6.73 -20.63
CA LYS A 219 -2.09 -7.44 -20.62
C LYS A 219 -2.86 -7.20 -19.32
N LEU A 220 -2.18 -7.22 -18.19
CA LEU A 220 -2.80 -6.99 -16.88
C LEU A 220 -3.28 -5.54 -16.76
N ILE A 221 -2.45 -4.56 -17.14
CA ILE A 221 -2.81 -3.14 -17.16
C ILE A 221 -4.00 -2.87 -18.05
N ASP A 222 -4.02 -3.42 -19.27
CA ASP A 222 -5.14 -3.24 -20.21
C ASP A 222 -6.45 -3.80 -19.66
N SER A 223 -6.40 -4.93 -18.95
CA SER A 223 -7.56 -5.51 -18.27
C SER A 223 -8.09 -4.59 -17.16
N LEU A 224 -7.20 -4.03 -16.33
CA LEU A 224 -7.58 -3.12 -15.24
C LEU A 224 -8.13 -1.80 -15.79
N LYS A 225 -7.49 -1.22 -16.81
CA LYS A 225 -7.97 0.01 -17.48
C LYS A 225 -9.34 -0.18 -18.11
N SER A 226 -9.57 -1.30 -18.79
CA SER A 226 -10.87 -1.60 -19.36
C SER A 226 -11.97 -1.69 -18.31
N ARG A 227 -11.63 -2.22 -17.12
CA ARG A 227 -12.54 -2.30 -15.97
C ARG A 227 -12.81 -0.91 -15.38
N GLU A 228 -11.78 -0.09 -15.21
CA GLU A 228 -11.91 1.30 -14.79
C GLU A 228 -12.80 2.11 -15.73
N GLU A 229 -12.55 2.01 -17.05
CA GLU A 229 -13.33 2.72 -18.08
C GLU A 229 -14.79 2.28 -18.05
N ALA A 230 -15.07 0.99 -17.92
CA ALA A 230 -16.42 0.47 -17.80
C ALA A 230 -17.17 1.02 -16.58
N LEU A 231 -16.48 1.12 -15.43
CA LEU A 231 -17.05 1.73 -14.23
C LEU A 231 -17.32 3.22 -14.45
N ARG A 232 -16.35 3.99 -14.95
CA ARG A 232 -16.51 5.43 -15.23
C ARG A 232 -17.64 5.72 -16.20
N ALA A 233 -17.86 4.86 -17.21
CA ALA A 233 -18.92 5.01 -18.19
C ALA A 233 -20.33 4.73 -17.62
N ASN A 234 -20.45 3.85 -16.63
CA ASN A 234 -21.73 3.36 -16.13
C ASN A 234 -22.12 3.96 -14.76
N VAL A 235 -21.14 4.44 -14.00
CA VAL A 235 -21.38 5.03 -12.67
C VAL A 235 -21.86 6.48 -12.82
N LYS A 236 -22.95 6.81 -12.12
CA LYS A 236 -23.44 8.18 -11.99
C LYS A 236 -22.89 8.78 -10.71
N GLN A 237 -22.31 9.96 -10.81
CA GLN A 237 -21.93 10.72 -9.62
C GLN A 237 -23.18 11.13 -8.86
N THR A 238 -23.12 11.04 -7.54
CA THR A 238 -24.21 11.35 -6.62
C THR A 238 -23.71 12.27 -5.50
N ASP A 239 -24.62 12.79 -4.69
CA ASP A 239 -24.29 13.51 -3.47
C ASP A 239 -24.17 12.59 -2.25
N VAL A 240 -24.15 11.26 -2.44
CA VAL A 240 -24.03 10.26 -1.37
C VAL A 240 -22.69 10.42 -0.66
N LYS A 241 -22.76 10.67 0.63
CA LYS A 241 -21.62 10.90 1.52
C LYS A 241 -21.09 9.58 2.05
N VAL A 242 -19.83 9.32 1.85
CA VAL A 242 -19.16 8.08 2.25
C VAL A 242 -18.07 8.39 3.26
N MET A 243 -17.97 7.60 4.32
CA MET A 243 -16.88 7.58 5.29
C MET A 243 -16.27 6.20 5.32
N ALA A 244 -14.94 6.10 5.35
CA ALA A 244 -14.26 4.87 5.73
C ALA A 244 -14.09 4.81 7.25
N PHE A 245 -14.23 3.62 7.82
CA PHE A 245 -13.91 3.29 9.20
C PHE A 245 -12.95 2.12 9.21
N ASP A 246 -11.70 2.42 9.50
CA ASP A 246 -10.67 1.41 9.67
C ASP A 246 -10.74 0.79 11.07
N SER A 247 -10.59 1.64 12.09
CA SER A 247 -10.57 1.25 13.50
C SER A 247 -10.79 2.46 14.40
N GLY A 248 -10.83 2.22 15.69
CA GLY A 248 -10.74 3.23 16.74
C GLY A 248 -11.84 3.18 17.80
N ASP A 249 -11.42 3.29 19.07
CA ASP A 249 -12.30 3.31 20.25
C ASP A 249 -12.63 4.74 20.70
N LYS A 250 -11.69 5.67 20.57
CA LYS A 250 -11.80 7.05 21.04
C LYS A 250 -11.89 8.07 19.90
N ALA A 251 -11.41 7.70 18.76
CA ALA A 251 -11.43 8.46 17.53
C ALA A 251 -11.69 7.49 16.36
N VAL A 252 -12.04 8.03 15.21
CA VAL A 252 -12.21 7.28 13.97
C VAL A 252 -10.90 7.35 13.21
N LEU A 253 -10.22 6.24 12.97
CA LEU A 253 -9.22 6.17 11.93
C LEU A 253 -9.96 6.04 10.59
N THR A 254 -9.82 7.06 9.74
CA THR A 254 -10.55 7.18 8.48
C THR A 254 -9.62 7.46 7.31
N SER A 255 -10.12 7.25 6.11
CA SER A 255 -9.40 7.54 4.87
C SER A 255 -9.62 8.99 4.44
N GLY A 256 -8.51 9.70 4.24
CA GLY A 256 -8.47 11.01 3.59
C GLY A 256 -8.14 10.91 2.10
N LYS A 257 -7.19 11.75 1.64
CA LYS A 257 -6.66 11.66 0.27
C LYS A 257 -5.89 10.35 0.07
N GLY A 258 -6.13 9.67 -1.03
CA GLY A 258 -5.42 8.43 -1.34
C GLY A 258 -6.18 7.56 -2.34
N ILE A 259 -5.75 6.31 -2.47
CA ILE A 259 -6.35 5.38 -3.43
C ILE A 259 -7.81 5.03 -3.09
N GLU A 260 -8.16 5.02 -1.80
CA GLU A 260 -9.54 4.76 -1.39
C GLU A 260 -10.47 5.94 -1.72
N ASP A 261 -9.97 7.18 -1.65
CA ASP A 261 -10.71 8.35 -2.12
C ASP A 261 -11.03 8.26 -3.63
N GLU A 262 -10.04 7.85 -4.43
CA GLU A 262 -10.23 7.56 -5.86
C GLU A 262 -11.27 6.44 -6.07
N MET A 263 -11.25 5.40 -5.25
CA MET A 263 -12.20 4.28 -5.30
C MET A 263 -13.63 4.74 -4.97
N ILE A 264 -13.79 5.56 -3.92
CA ILE A 264 -15.10 6.13 -3.54
C ILE A 264 -15.65 6.99 -4.67
N LYS A 265 -14.82 7.85 -5.29
CA LYS A 265 -15.20 8.69 -6.43
C LYS A 265 -15.55 7.84 -7.67
N LEU A 266 -14.77 6.78 -7.94
CA LEU A 266 -15.08 5.85 -9.02
C LEU A 266 -16.43 5.14 -8.80
N ALA A 267 -16.77 4.84 -7.56
CA ALA A 267 -18.06 4.26 -7.17
C ALA A 267 -19.24 5.24 -7.25
N GLY A 268 -19.00 6.54 -7.47
CA GLY A 268 -20.01 7.60 -7.58
C GLY A 268 -20.39 8.28 -6.27
N GLY A 269 -19.65 8.05 -5.19
CA GLY A 269 -19.81 8.69 -3.89
C GLY A 269 -18.85 9.85 -3.65
N ASN A 270 -19.02 10.53 -2.52
CA ASN A 270 -18.16 11.61 -2.06
C ASN A 270 -17.54 11.21 -0.71
N ASN A 271 -16.22 11.12 -0.65
CA ASN A 271 -15.52 10.92 0.62
C ASN A 271 -15.68 12.18 1.47
N ILE A 272 -16.32 12.06 2.64
CA ILE A 272 -16.54 13.21 3.52
C ILE A 272 -15.26 13.75 4.16
N PHE A 273 -14.15 13.01 4.04
CA PHE A 273 -12.83 13.36 4.56
C PHE A 273 -11.77 13.56 3.47
N GLU A 274 -12.19 13.83 2.21
CA GLU A 274 -11.27 14.15 1.11
C GLU A 274 -10.39 15.38 1.34
N ASP A 275 -10.72 16.20 2.33
CA ASP A 275 -9.98 17.39 2.76
C ASP A 275 -8.79 17.08 3.68
N LEU A 276 -8.67 15.86 4.22
CA LEU A 276 -7.54 15.43 5.01
C LEU A 276 -6.30 15.21 4.12
N ASP A 277 -5.13 15.61 4.62
CA ASP A 277 -3.90 15.58 3.82
C ASP A 277 -3.23 14.19 3.75
N ASN A 278 -3.59 13.29 4.66
CA ASN A 278 -3.02 11.94 4.73
C ASN A 278 -4.00 10.90 4.21
N ALA A 279 -3.47 9.80 3.69
CA ALA A 279 -4.29 8.67 3.26
C ALA A 279 -5.12 8.08 4.40
N PHE A 280 -4.55 8.07 5.62
CA PHE A 280 -5.23 7.67 6.86
C PHE A 280 -4.96 8.71 7.94
N GLU A 281 -6.01 9.14 8.65
CA GLU A 281 -5.90 10.12 9.72
C GLU A 281 -6.98 9.88 10.79
N GLU A 282 -6.67 10.20 12.05
CA GLU A 282 -7.63 10.13 13.14
C GLU A 282 -8.49 11.40 13.19
N VAL A 283 -9.81 11.23 13.28
CA VAL A 283 -10.79 12.31 13.47
C VAL A 283 -11.69 11.98 14.66
N SER A 284 -12.30 12.98 15.29
CA SER A 284 -13.24 12.70 16.39
C SER A 284 -14.57 12.13 15.88
N PHE A 285 -15.25 11.37 16.71
CA PHE A 285 -16.60 10.86 16.41
C PHE A 285 -17.60 12.00 16.20
N GLU A 286 -17.42 13.14 16.89
CA GLU A 286 -18.24 14.33 16.74
C GLU A 286 -18.05 14.98 15.36
N GLU A 287 -16.82 15.04 14.84
CA GLU A 287 -16.57 15.54 13.49
C GLU A 287 -17.17 14.59 12.43
N ALA A 288 -17.05 13.30 12.61
CA ALA A 288 -17.70 12.33 11.74
C ALA A 288 -19.24 12.48 11.76
N ALA A 289 -19.83 12.63 12.96
CA ALA A 289 -21.27 12.88 13.12
C ALA A 289 -21.72 14.19 12.46
N LYS A 290 -20.94 15.26 12.59
CA LYS A 290 -21.24 16.56 11.98
C LYS A 290 -21.24 16.49 10.45
N ARG A 291 -20.31 15.73 9.84
CA ARG A 291 -20.25 15.50 8.38
C ARG A 291 -21.36 14.56 7.90
N ASN A 292 -21.92 13.76 8.78
CA ASN A 292 -23.11 12.92 8.60
C ASN A 292 -23.03 12.03 7.33
N PRO A 293 -22.26 10.96 7.32
CA PRO A 293 -22.18 10.03 6.18
C PRO A 293 -23.49 9.29 5.95
N ASP A 294 -23.80 9.00 4.69
CA ASP A 294 -24.92 8.17 4.24
C ASP A 294 -24.53 6.69 4.20
N ILE A 295 -23.23 6.41 3.96
CA ILE A 295 -22.65 5.08 3.97
C ILE A 295 -21.37 5.11 4.82
N ILE A 296 -21.14 4.04 5.59
CA ILE A 296 -19.85 3.78 6.24
C ILE A 296 -19.23 2.52 5.63
N ILE A 297 -18.05 2.67 5.04
CA ILE A 297 -17.19 1.53 4.66
C ILE A 297 -16.55 1.00 5.93
N ILE A 298 -16.60 -0.31 6.15
CA ILE A 298 -15.94 -0.99 7.26
C ILE A 298 -14.77 -1.78 6.70
N HIS A 299 -13.55 -1.45 7.09
CA HIS A 299 -12.39 -2.26 6.75
C HIS A 299 -12.41 -3.57 7.54
N SER A 300 -12.38 -4.69 6.84
CA SER A 300 -12.34 -6.03 7.43
C SER A 300 -10.93 -6.60 7.33
N TYR A 301 -10.46 -7.12 8.45
CA TYR A 301 -9.18 -7.79 8.60
C TYR A 301 -9.47 -9.25 8.97
N ASP A 302 -9.58 -10.15 8.02
CA ASP A 302 -10.10 -11.51 8.26
C ASP A 302 -9.20 -12.42 9.11
N VAL A 303 -7.94 -12.04 9.36
CA VAL A 303 -7.00 -12.86 10.14
C VAL A 303 -6.25 -12.02 11.17
N GLY A 304 -6.45 -12.38 12.45
CA GLY A 304 -5.65 -11.81 13.54
C GLY A 304 -5.97 -10.37 13.89
N ASP A 305 -7.19 -9.91 13.61
CA ASP A 305 -7.59 -8.53 13.87
C ASP A 305 -7.53 -8.19 15.37
N THR A 306 -6.52 -7.43 15.73
CA THR A 306 -6.41 -6.83 17.07
C THR A 306 -7.40 -5.67 17.27
N ASN A 307 -8.06 -5.22 16.20
CA ASN A 307 -9.00 -4.10 16.16
C ASN A 307 -10.47 -4.54 16.16
N GLY A 308 -10.74 -5.83 16.41
CA GLY A 308 -12.06 -6.42 16.48
C GLY A 308 -12.60 -6.93 15.13
N THR A 309 -13.56 -7.84 15.18
CA THR A 309 -14.23 -8.37 13.99
C THR A 309 -15.05 -7.27 13.30
N THR A 310 -15.45 -7.51 12.05
CA THR A 310 -16.35 -6.61 11.30
C THR A 310 -17.63 -6.33 12.07
N GLU A 311 -18.22 -7.35 12.68
CA GLU A 311 -19.43 -7.24 13.50
C GLU A 311 -19.20 -6.39 14.75
N GLU A 312 -18.08 -6.58 15.45
CA GLU A 312 -17.71 -5.79 16.63
C GLU A 312 -17.47 -4.32 16.26
N LYS A 313 -16.83 -4.03 15.12
CA LYS A 313 -16.67 -2.67 14.60
C LYS A 313 -18.02 -2.00 14.35
N ILE A 314 -18.93 -2.66 13.63
CA ILE A 314 -20.29 -2.16 13.36
C ILE A 314 -21.05 -1.93 14.67
N GLU A 315 -21.00 -2.88 15.60
CA GLU A 315 -21.66 -2.79 16.91
C GLU A 315 -21.09 -1.61 17.75
N SER A 316 -19.77 -1.39 17.71
CA SER A 316 -19.15 -0.28 18.43
C SER A 316 -19.63 1.08 17.90
N LEU A 317 -19.70 1.23 16.56
CA LEU A 317 -20.23 2.43 15.93
C LEU A 317 -21.69 2.68 16.29
N LYS A 318 -22.53 1.64 16.26
CA LYS A 318 -23.95 1.73 16.63
C LYS A 318 -24.17 2.10 18.10
N LYS A 319 -23.27 1.69 18.98
CA LYS A 319 -23.36 1.98 20.42
C LYS A 319 -22.76 3.33 20.80
N ASN A 320 -22.07 4.00 19.90
CA ASN A 320 -21.44 5.27 20.16
C ASN A 320 -22.47 6.42 20.20
N PRO A 321 -22.68 7.09 21.37
CA PRO A 321 -23.69 8.13 21.50
C PRO A 321 -23.50 9.32 20.54
N ALA A 322 -22.26 9.63 20.17
CA ALA A 322 -21.98 10.71 19.22
C ALA A 322 -22.52 10.41 17.82
N LEU A 323 -22.67 9.14 17.47
CA LEU A 323 -23.07 8.70 16.13
C LEU A 323 -24.58 8.34 16.03
N GLU A 324 -25.35 8.36 17.12
CA GLU A 324 -26.74 7.90 17.15
C GLU A 324 -27.64 8.54 16.08
N ASN A 325 -27.31 9.79 15.70
CA ASN A 325 -28.05 10.58 14.73
C ASN A 325 -27.50 10.53 13.30
N VAL A 326 -26.40 9.84 13.08
CA VAL A 326 -25.76 9.69 11.75
C VAL A 326 -26.66 8.83 10.83
N THR A 327 -26.84 9.31 9.60
CA THR A 327 -27.70 8.68 8.58
C THR A 327 -27.32 7.24 8.33
N ALA A 328 -26.03 6.94 8.16
CA ALA A 328 -25.54 5.59 7.93
C ALA A 328 -25.86 4.64 9.10
N ILE A 329 -25.75 5.12 10.35
CA ILE A 329 -26.02 4.35 11.56
C ILE A 329 -27.50 4.02 11.67
N LYS A 330 -28.38 5.03 11.48
CA LYS A 330 -29.84 4.88 11.57
C LYS A 330 -30.40 3.89 10.55
N ASN A 331 -29.78 3.81 9.37
CA ASN A 331 -30.29 3.04 8.24
C ASN A 331 -29.49 1.75 7.99
N ASP A 332 -28.56 1.37 8.85
CA ASP A 332 -27.67 0.22 8.66
C ASP A 332 -26.94 0.22 7.31
N ASN A 333 -26.50 1.41 6.87
CA ASN A 333 -25.82 1.58 5.59
C ASN A 333 -24.33 1.33 5.75
N PHE A 334 -23.95 0.07 5.87
CA PHE A 334 -22.55 -0.37 5.92
C PHE A 334 -22.17 -1.09 4.64
N VAL A 335 -20.93 -0.91 4.21
CA VAL A 335 -20.29 -1.65 3.12
C VAL A 335 -19.00 -2.24 3.66
N VAL A 336 -18.91 -3.55 3.75
CA VAL A 336 -17.70 -4.23 4.19
C VAL A 336 -16.73 -4.33 3.03
N VAL A 337 -15.50 -3.88 3.24
CA VAL A 337 -14.40 -3.92 2.26
C VAL A 337 -13.19 -4.55 2.95
N LYS A 338 -12.61 -5.56 2.32
CA LYS A 338 -11.42 -6.20 2.84
C LYS A 338 -10.21 -5.28 2.68
N LEU A 339 -9.25 -5.37 3.57
CA LEU A 339 -8.07 -4.50 3.53
C LEU A 339 -7.31 -4.63 2.19
N VAL A 340 -7.17 -5.84 1.65
CA VAL A 340 -6.55 -6.09 0.33
C VAL A 340 -7.28 -5.39 -0.84
N GLU A 341 -8.51 -4.94 -0.64
CA GLU A 341 -9.34 -4.25 -1.64
C GLU A 341 -9.20 -2.72 -1.58
N VAL A 342 -8.59 -2.17 -0.52
CA VAL A 342 -8.35 -0.73 -0.37
C VAL A 342 -6.87 -0.35 -0.51
N PHE A 343 -5.97 -1.34 -0.58
CA PHE A 343 -4.60 -1.10 -0.98
C PHE A 343 -4.47 -0.93 -2.50
N PRO A 344 -3.43 -0.23 -2.98
CA PRO A 344 -3.14 -0.11 -4.41
C PRO A 344 -2.85 -1.48 -5.04
N GLY A 345 -3.88 -2.16 -5.49
CA GLY A 345 -3.81 -3.54 -5.97
C GLY A 345 -4.90 -3.89 -6.97
N LEU A 346 -4.97 -5.18 -7.35
CA LEU A 346 -5.86 -5.66 -8.41
C LEU A 346 -7.35 -5.61 -8.03
N GLN A 347 -7.66 -5.57 -6.73
CA GLN A 347 -9.03 -5.74 -6.20
C GLN A 347 -9.74 -4.43 -5.88
N ILE A 348 -9.08 -3.29 -6.06
CA ILE A 348 -9.67 -1.97 -5.78
C ILE A 348 -10.97 -1.74 -6.57
N PHE A 349 -11.07 -2.30 -7.78
CA PHE A 349 -12.27 -2.18 -8.61
C PHE A 349 -13.42 -3.05 -8.10
N ASP A 350 -13.15 -4.17 -7.40
CA ASP A 350 -14.20 -5.00 -6.76
C ASP A 350 -14.86 -4.23 -5.61
N ALA A 351 -14.07 -3.50 -4.83
CA ALA A 351 -14.57 -2.60 -3.80
C ALA A 351 -15.43 -1.47 -4.40
N ALA A 352 -14.95 -0.83 -5.49
CA ALA A 352 -15.70 0.21 -6.17
C ALA A 352 -17.06 -0.27 -6.71
N GLU A 353 -17.12 -1.45 -7.32
CA GLU A 353 -18.36 -2.06 -7.82
C GLU A 353 -19.35 -2.34 -6.69
N ARG A 354 -18.86 -2.89 -5.57
CA ARG A 354 -19.68 -3.17 -4.39
C ARG A 354 -20.23 -1.90 -3.76
N LEU A 355 -19.38 -0.86 -3.62
CA LEU A 355 -19.81 0.44 -3.12
C LEU A 355 -20.81 1.11 -4.06
N ASN A 356 -20.56 1.09 -5.39
CA ASN A 356 -21.49 1.64 -6.39
C ASN A 356 -22.88 0.99 -6.32
N LYS A 357 -22.97 -0.31 -6.09
CA LYS A 357 -24.24 -1.00 -5.90
C LYS A 357 -25.01 -0.40 -4.72
N LYS A 358 -24.36 -0.20 -3.57
CA LYS A 358 -24.98 0.40 -2.38
C LYS A 358 -25.41 1.85 -2.62
N ILE A 359 -24.54 2.65 -3.27
CA ILE A 359 -24.84 4.05 -3.65
C ILE A 359 -26.10 4.10 -4.54
N THR A 360 -26.16 3.24 -5.55
CA THR A 360 -27.30 3.17 -6.50
C THR A 360 -28.60 2.77 -5.80
N GLU A 361 -28.54 1.94 -4.77
CA GLU A 361 -29.70 1.56 -3.96
C GLU A 361 -30.24 2.76 -3.17
N LEU A 362 -29.36 3.63 -2.66
CA LEU A 362 -29.74 4.80 -1.87
C LEU A 362 -30.21 6.00 -2.74
N ALA A 363 -29.77 6.07 -3.99
CA ALA A 363 -30.12 7.15 -4.92
C ALA A 363 -31.47 6.95 -5.64
N LYS A 364 -32.18 5.85 -5.35
CA LYS A 364 -33.55 5.56 -5.87
C LYS A 364 -34.61 6.11 -4.95
#